data_b73f5721eeb79197f896b58502d528c3
#
_entry.id   b73f5721eeb79197f896b58502d528c3
#
_cell.length_a   1.000
_cell.length_b   1.000
_cell.length_c   1.000
_cell.angle_alpha   90.00
_cell.angle_beta   90.00
_cell.angle_gamma   90.00
#
_symmetry.space_group_name_H-M   'P 1'
#
loop_
_entity.id
_entity.type
_entity.pdbx_description
1 polymer ?
#
loop_
_entity_poly.entity_id
_entity_poly.type
_entity_poly.pdbx_seq_one_letter_code
_entity_poly.pdbx_strand_id
1 'polypeptide(L)'
;MSIKIAQTQYPIHELMRKRWSARSFQPQTAISPTDMNRLLEAASWAFSANNLQPWHYIYAHNGSEGFDKLWNCLAGGNQPWAKNASVLLICLAQTNSGTDKPNPWAKHDLGAANTNLILQATAMDIHAHVMAGFNAQQALSVSNLDPNAWEAVTMIALGYLDDAEKLPEPFKTRELSPRTRKSLDQFSQAI
;
A
#
# COMPACT_ATOMS: atom_id res chain seq x y z
N MET A 1 -8.53 20.79 -1.82
CA MET A 1 -8.30 19.38 -1.40
C MET A 1 -8.26 19.32 0.12
N SER A 2 -9.11 18.54 0.77
CA SER A 2 -9.06 18.40 2.23
C SER A 2 -8.30 17.12 2.58
N ILE A 3 -7.07 17.27 3.10
CA ILE A 3 -6.35 16.17 3.72
C ILE A 3 -7.13 15.75 4.97
N LYS A 4 -7.46 14.47 5.09
CA LYS A 4 -8.17 13.92 6.25
C LYS A 4 -7.21 13.73 7.42
N ILE A 5 -7.00 14.78 8.21
CA ILE A 5 -6.16 14.72 9.42
C ILE A 5 -6.84 13.85 10.49
N ALA A 6 -6.10 12.90 11.06
CA ALA A 6 -6.61 12.09 12.16
C ALA A 6 -6.89 12.94 13.40
N GLN A 7 -8.08 12.77 13.97
CA GLN A 7 -8.41 13.27 15.31
C GLN A 7 -7.91 12.25 16.33
N THR A 8 -7.02 12.65 17.21
CA THR A 8 -6.34 11.74 18.15
C THR A 8 -6.51 12.22 19.58
N GLN A 9 -6.65 11.29 20.51
CA GLN A 9 -6.73 11.59 21.95
C GLN A 9 -5.38 12.03 22.50
N TYR A 10 -4.29 11.46 22.02
CA TYR A 10 -2.92 11.77 22.41
C TYR A 10 -2.13 12.31 21.21
N PRO A 11 -1.14 13.18 21.42
CA PRO A 11 -0.31 13.67 20.32
C PRO A 11 0.51 12.51 19.73
N ILE A 12 0.45 12.35 18.41
CA ILE A 12 1.25 11.42 17.62
C ILE A 12 1.98 12.17 16.51
N HIS A 13 2.98 11.54 15.90
CA HIS A 13 3.76 12.15 14.84
C HIS A 13 2.87 12.58 13.64
N GLU A 14 3.18 13.73 13.07
CA GLU A 14 2.37 14.39 12.02
C GLU A 14 2.16 13.51 10.78
N LEU A 15 3.16 12.71 10.37
CA LEU A 15 3.01 11.77 9.26
C LEU A 15 1.93 10.73 9.52
N MET A 16 1.80 10.23 10.76
CA MET A 16 0.75 9.28 11.13
C MET A 16 -0.63 9.95 11.12
N ARG A 17 -0.70 11.23 11.51
CA ARG A 17 -1.94 12.01 11.45
C ARG A 17 -2.40 12.27 10.02
N LYS A 18 -1.46 12.60 9.12
CA LYS A 18 -1.72 12.91 7.70
C LYS A 18 -2.01 11.65 6.88
N ARG A 19 -1.32 10.55 7.15
CA ARG A 19 -1.47 9.31 6.37
C ARG A 19 -2.91 8.77 6.42
N TRP A 20 -3.52 8.57 5.28
CA TRP A 20 -4.80 7.88 5.13
C TRP A 20 -4.88 7.16 3.77
N SER A 21 -5.87 6.29 3.57
CA SER A 21 -6.03 5.50 2.34
C SER A 21 -6.93 6.26 1.37
N ALA A 22 -6.33 7.10 0.53
CA ALA A 22 -7.01 7.88 -0.48
C ALA A 22 -7.44 7.05 -1.69
N ARG A 23 -8.48 7.47 -2.39
CA ARG A 23 -8.96 6.89 -3.66
C ARG A 23 -8.99 7.90 -4.79
N SER A 24 -9.05 9.20 -4.47
CA SER A 24 -9.05 10.25 -5.49
C SER A 24 -7.62 10.61 -5.84
N PHE A 25 -7.16 10.17 -7.01
CA PHE A 25 -5.82 10.43 -7.52
C PHE A 25 -5.87 11.26 -8.80
N GLN A 26 -4.85 12.12 -8.98
CA GLN A 26 -4.63 12.88 -10.21
C GLN A 26 -4.12 11.95 -11.32
N PRO A 27 -4.89 11.71 -12.38
CA PRO A 27 -4.57 10.65 -13.36
C PRO A 27 -3.33 10.96 -14.22
N GLN A 28 -2.89 12.24 -14.28
CA GLN A 28 -1.81 12.69 -15.16
C GLN A 28 -0.54 13.09 -14.40
N THR A 29 -0.53 12.97 -13.07
CA THR A 29 0.64 13.35 -12.27
C THR A 29 1.48 12.10 -11.97
N ALA A 30 2.61 11.99 -12.65
CA ALA A 30 3.51 10.84 -12.52
C ALA A 30 4.37 10.95 -11.25
N ILE A 31 4.58 9.81 -10.58
CA ILE A 31 5.64 9.64 -9.59
C ILE A 31 6.93 9.34 -10.35
N SER A 32 7.99 10.11 -10.12
CA SER A 32 9.26 9.91 -10.81
C SER A 32 9.95 8.58 -10.42
N PRO A 33 10.80 8.00 -11.28
CA PRO A 33 11.61 6.84 -10.90
C PRO A 33 12.50 7.08 -9.67
N THR A 34 13.01 8.30 -9.51
CA THR A 34 13.78 8.70 -8.33
C THR A 34 12.92 8.68 -7.07
N ASP A 35 11.69 9.17 -7.14
CA ASP A 35 10.78 9.15 -5.99
C ASP A 35 10.35 7.72 -5.65
N MET A 36 10.11 6.87 -6.67
CA MET A 36 9.88 5.43 -6.42
C MET A 36 11.05 4.77 -5.69
N ASN A 37 12.29 5.06 -6.10
CA ASN A 37 13.47 4.54 -5.41
C ASN A 37 13.54 5.01 -3.95
N ARG A 38 13.18 6.26 -3.67
CA ARG A 38 13.10 6.79 -2.28
C ARG A 38 12.07 6.04 -1.44
N LEU A 39 10.92 5.66 -2.03
CA LEU A 39 9.89 4.89 -1.35
C LEU A 39 10.38 3.46 -1.06
N LEU A 40 11.02 2.82 -2.03
CA LEU A 40 11.57 1.46 -1.88
C LEU A 40 12.75 1.44 -0.90
N GLU A 41 13.61 2.46 -0.91
CA GLU A 41 14.67 2.65 0.08
C GLU A 41 14.09 2.73 1.49
N ALA A 42 13.05 3.53 1.71
CA ALA A 42 12.38 3.61 3.00
C ALA A 42 11.79 2.26 3.46
N ALA A 43 11.22 1.49 2.53
CA ALA A 43 10.74 0.14 2.81
C ALA A 43 11.88 -0.79 3.28
N SER A 44 13.06 -0.70 2.66
CA SER A 44 14.21 -1.57 2.96
C SER A 44 14.76 -1.38 4.38
N TRP A 45 14.52 -0.23 5.01
CA TRP A 45 14.92 0.07 6.39
C TRP A 45 13.89 -0.38 7.45
N ALA A 46 12.93 -1.22 7.08
CA ALA A 46 12.05 -1.85 8.05
C ALA A 46 12.81 -2.92 8.86
N PHE A 47 12.34 -3.16 10.08
CA PHE A 47 12.83 -4.31 10.83
C PHE A 47 12.31 -5.62 10.23
N SER A 48 13.06 -6.71 10.42
CA SER A 48 12.62 -8.06 10.06
C SER A 48 13.25 -9.11 10.98
N ALA A 49 12.57 -10.22 11.20
CA ALA A 49 13.09 -11.33 11.98
C ALA A 49 14.42 -11.81 11.38
N ASN A 50 15.48 -11.85 12.20
CA ASN A 50 16.84 -12.23 11.80
C ASN A 50 17.39 -11.45 10.58
N ASN A 51 16.87 -10.25 10.32
CA ASN A 51 17.22 -9.44 9.15
C ASN A 51 17.01 -10.18 7.82
N LEU A 52 15.97 -11.02 7.74
CA LEU A 52 15.65 -11.81 6.54
C LEU A 52 15.12 -10.99 5.37
N GLN A 53 14.56 -9.80 5.64
CA GLN A 53 14.07 -8.86 4.63
C GLN A 53 13.17 -9.52 3.58
N PRO A 54 12.08 -10.19 4.00
CA PRO A 54 11.32 -11.12 3.15
C PRO A 54 10.33 -10.43 2.21
N TRP A 55 10.54 -9.17 1.92
CA TRP A 55 9.67 -8.37 1.05
C TRP A 55 10.20 -8.28 -0.36
N HIS A 56 9.28 -8.27 -1.32
CA HIS A 56 9.56 -8.00 -2.72
C HIS A 56 8.42 -7.16 -3.31
N TYR A 57 8.77 -6.21 -4.17
CA TYR A 57 7.83 -5.28 -4.79
C TYR A 57 7.91 -5.37 -6.30
N ILE A 58 6.79 -5.65 -6.95
CA ILE A 58 6.61 -5.47 -8.40
C ILE A 58 5.77 -4.23 -8.59
N TYR A 59 6.21 -3.28 -9.38
CA TYR A 59 5.46 -2.05 -9.60
C TYR A 59 5.44 -1.64 -11.07
N ALA A 60 4.43 -0.86 -11.42
CA ALA A 60 4.28 -0.31 -12.76
C ALA A 60 3.66 1.09 -12.72
N HIS A 61 4.17 1.96 -13.59
CA HIS A 61 3.66 3.32 -13.77
C HIS A 61 2.43 3.32 -14.68
N ASN A 62 1.48 4.22 -14.38
CA ASN A 62 0.29 4.43 -15.21
C ASN A 62 0.67 4.73 -16.66
N GLY A 63 -0.12 4.20 -17.59
CA GLY A 63 0.13 4.28 -19.03
C GLY A 63 1.08 3.21 -19.58
N SER A 64 1.59 2.29 -18.76
CA SER A 64 2.41 1.16 -19.21
C SER A 64 1.59 -0.13 -19.29
N GLU A 65 1.98 -1.06 -20.15
CA GLU A 65 1.41 -2.42 -20.20
C GLU A 65 1.49 -3.14 -18.84
N GLY A 66 2.56 -2.88 -18.07
CA GLY A 66 2.73 -3.40 -16.73
C GLY A 66 1.63 -2.92 -15.78
N PHE A 67 1.24 -1.65 -15.87
CA PHE A 67 0.16 -1.10 -15.06
C PHE A 67 -1.18 -1.81 -15.36
N ASP A 68 -1.48 -2.04 -16.63
CA ASP A 68 -2.69 -2.73 -17.03
C ASP A 68 -2.72 -4.18 -16.49
N LYS A 69 -1.58 -4.88 -16.51
CA LYS A 69 -1.43 -6.22 -15.91
C LYS A 69 -1.72 -6.19 -14.41
N LEU A 70 -1.18 -5.21 -13.68
CA LEU A 70 -1.42 -5.06 -12.24
C LEU A 70 -2.86 -4.64 -11.94
N TRP A 71 -3.40 -3.70 -12.72
CA TRP A 71 -4.78 -3.24 -12.57
C TRP A 71 -5.79 -4.39 -12.80
N ASN A 72 -5.54 -5.28 -13.76
CA ASN A 72 -6.36 -6.46 -14.02
C ASN A 72 -6.35 -7.48 -12.86
N CYS A 73 -5.33 -7.45 -11.99
CA CYS A 73 -5.32 -8.27 -10.76
C CYS A 73 -6.29 -7.75 -9.69
N LEU A 74 -6.70 -6.48 -9.75
CA LEU A 74 -7.56 -5.87 -8.74
C LEU A 74 -9.00 -6.41 -8.82
N ALA A 75 -9.63 -6.57 -7.65
CA ALA A 75 -11.07 -6.84 -7.58
C ALA A 75 -11.86 -5.64 -8.11
N GLY A 76 -13.06 -5.91 -8.68
CA GLY A 76 -13.92 -4.89 -9.30
C GLY A 76 -14.30 -3.71 -8.40
N GLY A 77 -14.24 -3.88 -7.06
CA GLY A 77 -14.43 -2.77 -6.11
C GLY A 77 -13.24 -1.80 -6.01
N ASN A 78 -12.05 -2.16 -6.51
CA ASN A 78 -10.87 -1.30 -6.50
C ASN A 78 -10.56 -0.71 -7.88
N GLN A 79 -10.85 -1.43 -8.95
CA GLN A 79 -10.54 -1.02 -10.33
C GLN A 79 -11.05 0.38 -10.71
N PRO A 80 -12.30 0.80 -10.37
CA PRO A 80 -12.86 2.06 -10.84
C PRO A 80 -12.07 3.31 -10.43
N TRP A 81 -11.44 3.30 -9.25
CA TRP A 81 -10.68 4.44 -8.73
C TRP A 81 -9.17 4.24 -8.88
N ALA A 82 -8.67 2.97 -8.78
CA ALA A 82 -7.24 2.68 -8.86
C ALA A 82 -6.65 2.94 -10.25
N LYS A 83 -7.47 2.98 -11.32
CA LYS A 83 -7.03 3.34 -12.68
C LYS A 83 -6.38 4.71 -12.78
N ASN A 84 -6.68 5.61 -11.83
CA ASN A 84 -6.13 6.97 -11.78
C ASN A 84 -4.87 7.07 -10.90
N ALA A 85 -4.45 5.98 -10.26
CA ALA A 85 -3.19 5.96 -9.51
C ALA A 85 -1.99 6.19 -10.44
N SER A 86 -0.95 6.86 -9.95
CA SER A 86 0.29 7.07 -10.70
C SER A 86 1.11 5.78 -10.81
N VAL A 87 1.04 4.94 -9.77
CA VAL A 87 1.76 3.66 -9.69
C VAL A 87 0.88 2.63 -8.98
N LEU A 88 0.91 1.39 -9.46
CA LEU A 88 0.42 0.22 -8.74
C LEU A 88 1.59 -0.67 -8.33
N LEU A 89 1.51 -1.27 -7.13
CA LEU A 89 2.48 -2.24 -6.64
C LEU A 89 1.78 -3.53 -6.22
N ILE A 90 2.44 -4.67 -6.46
CA ILE A 90 2.20 -5.93 -5.77
C ILE A 90 3.23 -6.03 -4.66
N CYS A 91 2.79 -6.30 -3.42
CA CYS A 91 3.64 -6.50 -2.27
C CYS A 91 3.67 -7.99 -1.93
N LEU A 92 4.84 -8.61 -2.10
CA LEU A 92 5.05 -10.05 -1.95
C LEU A 92 5.89 -10.35 -0.71
N ALA A 93 5.55 -11.44 -0.03
CA ALA A 93 6.30 -11.97 1.11
C ALA A 93 6.95 -13.30 0.74
N GLN A 94 8.25 -13.44 1.05
CA GLN A 94 8.95 -14.71 0.94
C GLN A 94 8.61 -15.58 2.16
N THR A 95 7.66 -16.49 1.99
CA THR A 95 7.16 -17.36 3.05
C THR A 95 8.05 -18.60 3.28
N ASN A 96 8.95 -18.88 2.34
CA ASN A 96 9.96 -19.92 2.45
C ASN A 96 11.32 -19.36 2.01
N SER A 97 12.29 -19.31 2.92
CA SER A 97 13.59 -18.66 2.73
C SER A 97 14.62 -19.50 1.96
N GLY A 98 14.18 -20.50 1.16
CA GLY A 98 15.09 -21.37 0.41
C GLY A 98 15.80 -22.43 1.25
N THR A 99 15.60 -22.44 2.55
CA THR A 99 15.80 -23.56 3.46
C THR A 99 14.43 -24.14 3.70
N ASP A 100 14.25 -25.44 3.74
CA ASP A 100 12.94 -26.11 3.92
C ASP A 100 12.15 -25.69 5.18
N LYS A 101 12.48 -24.53 5.74
CA LYS A 101 11.83 -23.94 6.91
C LYS A 101 10.96 -22.75 6.51
N PRO A 102 9.67 -22.79 6.83
CA PRO A 102 8.78 -21.65 6.64
C PRO A 102 9.27 -20.42 7.41
N ASN A 103 9.09 -19.23 6.82
CA ASN A 103 9.25 -17.98 7.53
C ASN A 103 7.88 -17.49 8.04
N PRO A 104 7.50 -17.76 9.29
CA PRO A 104 6.19 -17.38 9.81
C PRO A 104 6.03 -15.88 9.98
N TRP A 105 7.13 -15.12 9.99
CA TRP A 105 7.16 -13.66 10.17
C TRP A 105 7.10 -12.89 8.85
N ALA A 106 7.19 -13.55 7.71
CA ALA A 106 7.30 -12.89 6.39
C ALA A 106 6.23 -11.83 6.13
N LYS A 107 4.96 -12.11 6.46
CA LYS A 107 3.86 -11.16 6.28
C LYS A 107 3.88 -10.02 7.29
N HIS A 108 4.30 -10.28 8.53
CA HIS A 108 4.49 -9.25 9.57
C HIS A 108 5.58 -8.26 9.13
N ASP A 109 6.72 -8.76 8.68
CA ASP A 109 7.87 -7.97 8.27
C ASP A 109 7.56 -7.16 6.99
N LEU A 110 6.86 -7.76 6.02
CA LEU A 110 6.34 -7.06 4.85
C LEU A 110 5.39 -5.91 5.27
N GLY A 111 4.54 -6.12 6.27
CA GLY A 111 3.66 -5.08 6.82
C GLY A 111 4.44 -3.89 7.39
N ALA A 112 5.57 -4.15 8.06
CA ALA A 112 6.49 -3.12 8.54
C ALA A 112 7.14 -2.35 7.38
N ALA A 113 7.62 -3.05 6.35
CA ALA A 113 8.20 -2.45 5.15
C ALA A 113 7.17 -1.59 4.39
N ASN A 114 5.95 -2.08 4.21
CA ASN A 114 4.86 -1.32 3.64
C ASN A 114 4.55 -0.04 4.44
N THR A 115 4.60 -0.11 5.77
CA THR A 115 4.38 1.05 6.64
C THR A 115 5.45 2.12 6.43
N ASN A 116 6.73 1.75 6.37
CA ASN A 116 7.82 2.68 6.08
C ASN A 116 7.66 3.35 4.71
N LEU A 117 7.37 2.56 3.65
CA LEU A 117 7.10 3.06 2.31
C LEU A 117 5.97 4.10 2.32
N ILE A 118 4.87 3.81 3.00
CA ILE A 118 3.68 4.66 3.05
C ILE A 118 3.92 5.95 3.85
N LEU A 119 4.69 5.88 4.94
CA LEU A 119 5.06 7.07 5.71
C LEU A 119 6.01 7.96 4.92
N GLN A 120 6.98 7.38 4.19
CA GLN A 120 7.84 8.12 3.27
C GLN A 120 7.02 8.77 2.14
N ALA A 121 6.06 8.05 1.55
CA ALA A 121 5.16 8.60 0.56
C ALA A 121 4.38 9.82 1.14
N THR A 122 3.84 9.69 2.36
CA THR A 122 3.14 10.78 3.04
C THR A 122 4.04 12.00 3.27
N ALA A 123 5.33 11.81 3.58
CA ALA A 123 6.31 12.89 3.72
C ALA A 123 6.60 13.62 2.40
N MET A 124 6.33 12.98 1.28
CA MET A 124 6.51 13.50 -0.09
C MET A 124 5.19 13.95 -0.73
N ASP A 125 4.12 14.12 0.06
CA ASP A 125 2.76 14.42 -0.40
C ASP A 125 2.20 13.40 -1.43
N ILE A 126 2.78 12.21 -1.46
CA ILE A 126 2.27 11.05 -2.20
C ILE A 126 1.35 10.26 -1.28
N HIS A 127 0.15 9.94 -1.77
CA HIS A 127 -0.84 9.20 -1.00
C HIS A 127 -0.86 7.74 -1.43
N ALA A 128 -1.03 6.85 -0.44
CA ALA A 128 -1.03 5.40 -0.63
C ALA A 128 -2.35 4.79 -0.17
N HIS A 129 -2.85 3.82 -0.95
CA HIS A 129 -3.99 2.99 -0.55
C HIS A 129 -3.61 1.51 -0.62
N VAL A 130 -3.56 0.85 0.53
CA VAL A 130 -3.32 -0.59 0.63
C VAL A 130 -4.62 -1.35 0.36
N MET A 131 -4.58 -2.31 -0.55
CA MET A 131 -5.73 -3.07 -1.02
C MET A 131 -5.55 -4.56 -0.72
N ALA A 132 -6.57 -5.16 -0.08
CA ALA A 132 -6.70 -6.61 0.08
C ALA A 132 -7.62 -7.24 -1.01
N GLY A 133 -8.40 -6.41 -1.71
CA GLY A 133 -9.31 -6.86 -2.77
C GLY A 133 -8.60 -7.00 -4.12
N PHE A 134 -7.94 -8.14 -4.34
CA PHE A 134 -7.28 -8.50 -5.60
C PHE A 134 -7.20 -10.03 -5.74
N ASN A 135 -6.88 -10.52 -6.93
CA ASN A 135 -6.61 -11.93 -7.20
C ASN A 135 -5.13 -12.24 -6.92
N ALA A 136 -4.84 -12.87 -5.78
CA ALA A 136 -3.48 -13.15 -5.32
C ALA A 136 -2.73 -14.12 -6.24
N GLN A 137 -3.41 -15.11 -6.83
CA GLN A 137 -2.80 -16.06 -7.76
C GLN A 137 -2.39 -15.37 -9.06
N GLN A 138 -3.26 -14.52 -9.61
CA GLN A 138 -2.95 -13.75 -10.80
C GLN A 138 -1.80 -12.76 -10.55
N ALA A 139 -1.79 -12.06 -9.40
CA ALA A 139 -0.73 -11.15 -9.01
C ALA A 139 0.62 -11.88 -8.89
N LEU A 140 0.62 -13.08 -8.30
CA LEU A 140 1.81 -13.91 -8.21
C LEU A 140 2.29 -14.38 -9.60
N SER A 141 1.38 -14.77 -10.49
CA SER A 141 1.73 -15.13 -11.88
C SER A 141 2.39 -13.97 -12.63
N VAL A 142 1.90 -12.73 -12.43
CA VAL A 142 2.51 -11.53 -13.04
C VAL A 142 3.93 -11.30 -12.51
N SER A 143 4.23 -11.71 -11.28
CA SER A 143 5.57 -11.53 -10.67
C SER A 143 6.63 -12.48 -11.23
N ASN A 144 6.26 -13.59 -11.86
CA ASN A 144 7.14 -14.70 -12.29
C ASN A 144 7.97 -15.29 -11.13
N LEU A 145 7.50 -15.19 -9.88
CA LEU A 145 8.14 -15.78 -8.71
C LEU A 145 7.57 -17.16 -8.41
N ASP A 146 8.38 -18.02 -7.77
CA ASP A 146 7.98 -19.36 -7.36
C ASP A 146 6.82 -19.32 -6.35
N PRO A 147 5.66 -19.89 -6.67
CA PRO A 147 4.50 -19.92 -5.78
C PRO A 147 4.69 -20.75 -4.51
N ASN A 148 5.71 -21.60 -4.44
CA ASN A 148 6.04 -22.33 -3.23
C ASN A 148 6.88 -21.51 -2.24
N ALA A 149 7.51 -20.43 -2.72
CA ALA A 149 8.38 -19.57 -1.91
C ALA A 149 7.77 -18.21 -1.64
N TRP A 150 6.87 -17.71 -2.49
CA TRP A 150 6.34 -16.37 -2.43
C TRP A 150 4.83 -16.33 -2.37
N GLU A 151 4.31 -15.33 -1.68
CA GLU A 151 2.88 -15.04 -1.59
C GLU A 151 2.61 -13.56 -1.87
N ALA A 152 1.65 -13.27 -2.75
CA ALA A 152 1.15 -11.91 -2.94
C ALA A 152 0.18 -11.58 -1.78
N VAL A 153 0.56 -10.60 -0.93
CA VAL A 153 -0.13 -10.31 0.34
C VAL A 153 -1.06 -9.12 0.21
N THR A 154 -0.62 -8.05 -0.43
CA THR A 154 -1.40 -6.84 -0.68
C THR A 154 -1.00 -6.19 -1.98
N MET A 155 -1.86 -5.31 -2.51
CA MET A 155 -1.48 -4.35 -3.54
C MET A 155 -1.56 -2.93 -2.98
N ILE A 156 -0.74 -2.03 -3.50
CA ILE A 156 -0.74 -0.61 -3.13
C ILE A 156 -0.95 0.24 -4.37
N ALA A 157 -1.87 1.20 -4.28
CA ALA A 157 -2.01 2.28 -5.24
C ALA A 157 -1.32 3.54 -4.67
N LEU A 158 -0.48 4.19 -5.46
CA LEU A 158 0.21 5.43 -5.12
C LEU A 158 -0.20 6.55 -6.09
N GLY A 159 -0.36 7.76 -5.58
CA GLY A 159 -0.65 8.94 -6.41
C GLY A 159 -0.76 10.22 -5.61
N TYR A 160 -0.88 11.34 -6.31
CA TYR A 160 -1.17 12.63 -5.74
C TYR A 160 -2.68 12.82 -5.60
N LEU A 161 -3.13 13.50 -4.54
CA LEU A 161 -4.56 13.71 -4.31
C LEU A 161 -5.21 14.53 -5.41
N ASP A 162 -6.39 14.12 -5.82
CA ASP A 162 -7.33 14.89 -6.62
C ASP A 162 -8.57 15.27 -5.80
N ASP A 163 -9.51 15.95 -6.42
CA ASP A 163 -10.78 16.30 -5.79
C ASP A 163 -11.65 15.05 -5.63
N ALA A 164 -12.13 14.82 -4.40
CA ALA A 164 -13.03 13.73 -4.07
C ALA A 164 -14.37 13.78 -4.85
N GLU A 165 -14.81 14.98 -5.27
CA GLU A 165 -16.02 15.20 -6.06
C GLU A 165 -15.98 14.49 -7.42
N LYS A 166 -14.78 14.21 -7.94
CA LYS A 166 -14.59 13.50 -9.21
C LYS A 166 -14.80 11.99 -9.12
N LEU A 167 -14.87 11.45 -7.90
CA LEU A 167 -15.11 10.02 -7.70
C LEU A 167 -16.58 9.68 -7.93
N PRO A 168 -16.88 8.55 -8.61
CA PRO A 168 -18.24 8.02 -8.65
C PRO A 168 -18.66 7.45 -7.30
N GLU A 169 -19.97 7.38 -7.05
CA GLU A 169 -20.48 6.65 -5.88
C GLU A 169 -20.21 5.13 -6.01
N PRO A 170 -19.97 4.42 -4.92
CA PRO A 170 -19.97 4.90 -3.52
C PRO A 170 -18.60 5.42 -3.03
N PHE A 171 -17.63 5.61 -3.93
CA PHE A 171 -16.26 5.98 -3.57
C PHE A 171 -16.17 7.42 -3.07
N LYS A 172 -16.95 8.34 -3.66
CA LYS A 172 -17.05 9.73 -3.22
C LYS A 172 -17.49 9.82 -1.76
N THR A 173 -18.60 9.18 -1.41
CA THR A 173 -19.09 9.13 -0.02
C THR A 173 -18.05 8.56 0.92
N ARG A 174 -17.37 7.46 0.57
CA ARG A 174 -16.29 6.87 1.38
C ARG A 174 -15.08 7.79 1.51
N GLU A 175 -14.75 8.52 0.44
CA GLU A 175 -13.63 9.46 0.43
C GLU A 175 -13.90 10.64 1.36
N LEU A 176 -15.14 11.14 1.42
CA LEU A 176 -15.55 12.27 2.26
C LEU A 176 -15.85 11.87 3.70
N SER A 177 -16.16 10.61 3.98
CA SER A 177 -16.50 10.13 5.32
C SER A 177 -15.36 10.34 6.33
N PRO A 178 -15.66 10.72 7.59
CA PRO A 178 -14.65 10.92 8.62
C PRO A 178 -13.89 9.61 8.92
N ARG A 179 -12.67 9.75 9.42
CA ARG A 179 -11.84 8.63 9.88
C ARG A 179 -12.22 8.24 11.30
N THR A 180 -12.35 6.95 11.54
CA THR A 180 -12.63 6.41 12.89
C THR A 180 -11.57 5.39 13.30
N ARG A 181 -11.40 5.21 14.60
CA ARG A 181 -10.57 4.17 15.22
C ARG A 181 -11.26 3.66 16.48
N LYS A 182 -10.92 2.44 16.86
CA LYS A 182 -11.22 1.92 18.19
C LYS A 182 -10.56 2.79 19.25
N SER A 183 -11.18 2.93 20.42
CA SER A 183 -10.56 3.52 21.61
C SER A 183 -9.44 2.62 22.15
N LEU A 184 -8.51 3.17 22.93
CA LEU A 184 -7.33 2.44 23.40
C LEU A 184 -7.69 1.23 24.26
N ASP A 185 -8.69 1.36 25.11
CA ASP A 185 -9.22 0.30 25.97
C ASP A 185 -9.78 -0.92 25.22
N GLN A 186 -10.15 -0.76 23.94
CA GLN A 186 -10.66 -1.85 23.10
C GLN A 186 -9.56 -2.76 22.52
N PHE A 187 -8.28 -2.37 22.58
CA PHE A 187 -7.20 -3.15 21.98
C PHE A 187 -5.90 -3.16 22.80
N SER A 188 -5.87 -2.54 23.98
CA SER A 188 -4.72 -2.52 24.87
C SER A 188 -5.13 -2.64 26.33
N GLN A 189 -4.33 -3.36 27.12
CA GLN A 189 -4.47 -3.42 28.57
C GLN A 189 -3.08 -3.48 29.22
N ALA A 190 -2.94 -2.88 30.39
CA ALA A 190 -1.79 -3.11 31.28
C ALA A 190 -2.05 -4.36 32.12
N ILE A 191 -0.99 -5.14 32.42
CA ILE A 191 -1.00 -6.31 33.29
C ILE A 191 -0.07 -6.08 34.49
#